data_78b49f55cc4ad2efb65c2019df54004a
#
_entry.id   78b49f55cc4ad2efb65c2019df54004a
#
_cell.length_a   1.000
_cell.length_b   1.000
_cell.length_c   1.000
_cell.angle_alpha   90.00
_cell.angle_beta   90.00
_cell.angle_gamma   90.00
#
_symmetry.space_group_name_H-M   'P 1'
#
loop_
_entity.id
_entity.type
_entity.pdbx_description
1 polymer ?
#
loop_
_entity_poly.entity_id
_entity_poly.type
_entity_poly.pdbx_seq_one_letter_code
_entity_poly.pdbx_strand_id
1 'polypeptide(L)'
;MKKIILTGDRQTGKLHIGHYVGSLRERVKLQNSGEYDEIYIMIADAQALTDNAENPEKVRSNIIEVALDYLACGVDPEKAHIFIQSMVPELTELSFYYMNLVTLSRLERNPTVKSEIKMRNFENSIPVGFLTYPISQASDITAFMATTVPAGEDQAPMIEQCKEIVRKFNSVYGETLVEPEIVLPSNKNCFRLPGTDGKAKMSKSLGNCIYLSDDAATIKQKVMSMFTDPDHIRIEDPGKVEGNIVFTYLDAFATDEHFTKFLPDFKNLDELKAAYRKGGLGDVKIKKFLLNVLLDELTPIYDRRKIWEQKTDEVWAILKDGCAVAEKKAAETLKAVRKAMRIDYFG
;
A
#
# COMPACT_ATOMS: atom_id res chain seq x y z
N MET A 1 -1.07 26.21 6.85
CA MET A 1 -0.03 25.18 6.63
C MET A 1 -0.42 24.42 5.37
N LYS A 2 0.53 24.09 4.49
CA LYS A 2 0.23 23.27 3.30
C LYS A 2 -0.22 21.87 3.73
N LYS A 3 -1.20 21.31 3.03
CA LYS A 3 -1.62 19.92 3.18
C LYS A 3 -0.79 19.05 2.22
N ILE A 4 0.07 18.22 2.78
CA ILE A 4 1.02 17.41 2.00
C ILE A 4 0.78 15.93 2.29
N ILE A 5 0.63 15.13 1.22
CA ILE A 5 0.58 13.67 1.31
C ILE A 5 1.97 13.09 1.05
N LEU A 6 2.39 12.16 1.92
CA LEU A 6 3.39 11.16 1.59
C LEU A 6 2.78 9.77 1.72
N THR A 7 3.03 8.93 0.75
CA THR A 7 2.69 7.51 0.77
C THR A 7 3.67 6.74 -0.09
N GLY A 8 3.70 5.42 0.01
CA GLY A 8 4.60 4.60 -0.81
C GLY A 8 4.45 3.12 -0.54
N ASP A 9 5.11 2.32 -1.36
CA ASP A 9 5.15 0.86 -1.23
C ASP A 9 6.56 0.33 -1.40
N ARG A 10 6.86 -0.77 -0.71
CA ARG A 10 8.08 -1.54 -0.94
C ARG A 10 7.93 -2.39 -2.21
N GLN A 11 8.84 -2.24 -3.17
CA GLN A 11 8.83 -2.98 -4.43
C GLN A 11 9.39 -4.40 -4.28
N THR A 12 8.66 -5.25 -3.60
CA THR A 12 9.00 -6.67 -3.43
C THR A 12 8.41 -7.57 -4.52
N GLY A 13 7.89 -6.98 -5.60
CA GLY A 13 7.25 -7.58 -6.77
C GLY A 13 6.05 -6.78 -7.25
N LYS A 14 5.39 -7.23 -8.32
CA LYS A 14 4.17 -6.63 -8.88
C LYS A 14 3.09 -6.40 -7.82
N LEU A 15 2.31 -5.35 -7.97
CA LEU A 15 1.23 -5.08 -7.04
C LEU A 15 0.01 -5.97 -7.34
N HIS A 16 -0.74 -6.30 -6.31
CA HIS A 16 -1.95 -7.12 -6.40
C HIS A 16 -3.17 -6.34 -5.91
N ILE A 17 -4.36 -6.86 -6.15
CA ILE A 17 -5.62 -6.18 -5.81
C ILE A 17 -5.75 -5.82 -4.33
N GLY A 18 -5.05 -6.51 -3.43
CA GLY A 18 -4.96 -6.12 -2.02
C GLY A 18 -4.27 -4.77 -1.80
N HIS A 19 -3.21 -4.44 -2.58
CA HIS A 19 -2.61 -3.10 -2.57
C HIS A 19 -3.57 -2.07 -3.17
N TYR A 20 -4.28 -2.45 -4.22
CA TYR A 20 -5.23 -1.57 -4.89
C TYR A 20 -6.33 -1.10 -3.93
N VAL A 21 -7.09 -2.02 -3.34
CA VAL A 21 -8.19 -1.64 -2.44
C VAL A 21 -7.71 -1.13 -1.09
N GLY A 22 -6.56 -1.62 -0.61
CA GLY A 22 -6.02 -1.22 0.69
C GLY A 22 -5.37 0.16 0.68
N SER A 23 -4.94 0.67 -0.47
CA SER A 23 -4.17 1.91 -0.54
C SER A 23 -4.31 2.68 -1.85
N LEU A 24 -4.04 2.06 -3.01
CA LEU A 24 -3.92 2.81 -4.28
C LEU A 24 -5.20 3.51 -4.69
N ARG A 25 -6.35 2.85 -4.56
CA ARG A 25 -7.67 3.43 -4.86
C ARG A 25 -7.94 4.69 -4.03
N GLU A 26 -7.59 4.67 -2.74
CA GLU A 26 -7.75 5.84 -1.87
C GLU A 26 -6.75 6.95 -2.23
N ARG A 27 -5.49 6.62 -2.59
CA ARG A 27 -4.48 7.59 -3.05
C ARG A 27 -4.98 8.37 -4.27
N VAL A 28 -5.52 7.66 -5.27
CA VAL A 28 -6.09 8.28 -6.49
C VAL A 28 -7.30 9.15 -6.15
N LYS A 29 -8.15 8.71 -5.23
CA LYS A 29 -9.28 9.50 -4.76
C LYS A 29 -8.82 10.80 -4.07
N LEU A 30 -7.85 10.71 -3.17
CA LEU A 30 -7.27 11.87 -2.48
C LEU A 30 -6.59 12.83 -3.48
N GLN A 31 -5.83 12.28 -4.46
CA GLN A 31 -5.24 13.05 -5.55
C GLN A 31 -6.28 13.88 -6.31
N ASN A 32 -7.45 13.30 -6.58
CA ASN A 32 -8.50 13.94 -7.37
C ASN A 32 -9.45 14.80 -6.53
N SER A 33 -9.32 14.80 -5.20
CA SER A 33 -10.14 15.64 -4.31
C SER A 33 -9.84 17.14 -4.44
N GLY A 34 -8.60 17.49 -4.83
CA GLY A 34 -8.14 18.87 -4.88
C GLY A 34 -7.87 19.49 -3.50
N GLU A 35 -7.87 18.68 -2.42
CA GLU A 35 -7.69 19.14 -1.05
C GLU A 35 -6.22 19.28 -0.61
N TYR A 36 -5.29 18.74 -1.40
CA TYR A 36 -3.88 18.65 -1.06
C TYR A 36 -3.02 19.49 -1.99
N ASP A 37 -2.07 20.22 -1.40
CA ASP A 37 -1.18 21.13 -2.13
C ASP A 37 -0.05 20.38 -2.84
N GLU A 38 0.45 19.29 -2.22
CA GLU A 38 1.55 18.47 -2.75
C GLU A 38 1.31 17.00 -2.42
N ILE A 39 1.63 16.11 -3.36
CA ILE A 39 1.49 14.65 -3.19
C ILE A 39 2.78 13.97 -3.62
N TYR A 40 3.38 13.23 -2.71
CA TYR A 40 4.59 12.44 -2.94
C TYR A 40 4.28 10.96 -2.80
N ILE A 41 4.63 10.18 -3.83
CA ILE A 41 4.41 8.73 -3.86
C ILE A 41 5.76 8.03 -4.02
N MET A 42 6.22 7.39 -2.96
CA MET A 42 7.53 6.80 -2.85
C MET A 42 7.55 5.34 -3.31
N ILE A 43 8.52 4.98 -4.12
CA ILE A 43 8.94 3.60 -4.34
C ILE A 43 10.11 3.33 -3.38
N ALA A 44 9.85 2.58 -2.31
CA ALA A 44 10.74 2.43 -1.16
C ALA A 44 11.79 1.32 -1.37
N ASP A 45 12.75 1.55 -2.26
CA ASP A 45 13.79 0.59 -2.64
C ASP A 45 14.82 0.36 -1.52
N ALA A 46 15.28 1.39 -0.86
CA ALA A 46 16.18 1.25 0.28
C ALA A 46 15.50 0.48 1.43
N GLN A 47 14.22 0.77 1.68
CA GLN A 47 13.42 0.02 2.66
C GLN A 47 13.22 -1.44 2.25
N ALA A 48 13.10 -1.75 0.96
CA ALA A 48 12.96 -3.13 0.48
C ALA A 48 14.23 -3.96 0.69
N LEU A 49 15.41 -3.33 0.76
CA LEU A 49 16.68 -4.02 1.04
C LEU A 49 16.77 -4.53 2.48
N THR A 50 15.98 -4.02 3.45
CA THR A 50 16.03 -4.48 4.85
C THR A 50 15.72 -5.98 5.01
N ASP A 51 15.02 -6.56 4.06
CA ASP A 51 14.68 -7.99 4.00
C ASP A 51 14.98 -8.66 2.65
N ASN A 52 15.66 -7.96 1.73
CA ASN A 52 16.09 -8.46 0.42
C ASN A 52 17.55 -8.05 0.10
N ALA A 53 18.39 -7.84 1.11
CA ALA A 53 19.78 -7.40 0.92
C ALA A 53 20.60 -8.33 0.02
N GLU A 54 20.33 -9.64 0.08
CA GLU A 54 21.01 -10.65 -0.72
C GLU A 54 20.51 -10.75 -2.17
N ASN A 55 19.42 -10.02 -2.53
CA ASN A 55 18.83 -10.06 -3.85
C ASN A 55 18.51 -8.64 -4.38
N PRO A 56 19.53 -7.80 -4.61
CA PRO A 56 19.34 -6.41 -5.06
C PRO A 56 18.72 -6.32 -6.46
N GLU A 57 18.96 -7.30 -7.33
CA GLU A 57 18.39 -7.33 -8.67
C GLU A 57 16.86 -7.47 -8.64
N LYS A 58 16.32 -8.23 -7.70
CA LYS A 58 14.88 -8.31 -7.47
C LYS A 58 14.31 -6.93 -7.06
N VAL A 59 15.03 -6.17 -6.24
CA VAL A 59 14.62 -4.82 -5.84
C VAL A 59 14.64 -3.89 -7.05
N ARG A 60 15.75 -3.90 -7.82
CA ARG A 60 15.94 -3.08 -9.01
C ARG A 60 14.88 -3.33 -10.08
N SER A 61 14.66 -4.58 -10.44
CA SER A 61 13.71 -4.95 -11.51
C SER A 61 12.25 -4.63 -11.20
N ASN A 62 11.91 -4.53 -9.92
CA ASN A 62 10.53 -4.22 -9.52
C ASN A 62 10.22 -2.70 -9.43
N ILE A 63 11.19 -1.80 -9.58
CA ILE A 63 10.92 -0.35 -9.57
C ILE A 63 9.98 0.01 -10.70
N ILE A 64 10.32 -0.38 -11.92
CA ILE A 64 9.50 -0.07 -13.09
C ILE A 64 8.12 -0.75 -13.02
N GLU A 65 8.05 -1.98 -12.51
CA GLU A 65 6.79 -2.72 -12.35
C GLU A 65 5.80 -1.98 -11.42
N VAL A 66 6.30 -1.45 -10.29
CA VAL A 66 5.48 -0.69 -9.35
C VAL A 66 5.08 0.67 -9.92
N ALA A 67 5.98 1.36 -10.64
CA ALA A 67 5.65 2.62 -11.30
C ALA A 67 4.55 2.43 -12.36
N LEU A 68 4.64 1.36 -13.16
CA LEU A 68 3.59 0.99 -14.13
C LEU A 68 2.26 0.71 -13.44
N ASP A 69 2.27 0.02 -12.30
CA ASP A 69 1.05 -0.25 -11.52
C ASP A 69 0.43 1.05 -10.96
N TYR A 70 1.24 2.00 -10.49
CA TYR A 70 0.76 3.31 -10.01
C TYR A 70 0.06 4.08 -11.13
N LEU A 71 0.72 4.24 -12.27
CA LEU A 71 0.18 4.95 -13.43
C LEU A 71 -1.08 4.25 -13.98
N ALA A 72 -1.07 2.92 -14.01
CA ALA A 72 -2.22 2.12 -14.44
C ALA A 72 -3.43 2.31 -13.51
N CYS A 73 -3.21 2.42 -12.20
CA CYS A 73 -4.27 2.69 -11.23
C CYS A 73 -4.83 4.12 -11.31
N GLY A 74 -4.17 5.02 -12.05
CA GLY A 74 -4.63 6.40 -12.25
C GLY A 74 -3.88 7.44 -11.41
N VAL A 75 -2.69 7.10 -10.90
CA VAL A 75 -1.78 8.12 -10.39
C VAL A 75 -1.38 9.01 -11.56
N ASP A 76 -1.62 10.30 -11.40
CA ASP A 76 -1.37 11.33 -12.40
C ASP A 76 -0.05 12.04 -12.09
N PRO A 77 0.99 11.91 -12.93
CA PRO A 77 2.29 12.51 -12.68
C PRO A 77 2.28 14.06 -12.73
N GLU A 78 1.22 14.68 -13.26
CA GLU A 78 1.05 16.13 -13.19
C GLU A 78 0.53 16.60 -11.83
N LYS A 79 -0.06 15.69 -11.02
CA LYS A 79 -0.63 16.00 -9.70
C LYS A 79 0.16 15.40 -8.54
N ALA A 80 0.92 14.34 -8.80
CA ALA A 80 1.67 13.60 -7.79
C ALA A 80 3.10 13.29 -8.25
N HIS A 81 4.07 13.50 -7.38
CA HIS A 81 5.48 13.23 -7.66
C HIS A 81 5.80 11.78 -7.27
N ILE A 82 6.00 10.91 -8.28
CA ILE A 82 6.43 9.53 -8.05
C ILE A 82 7.97 9.53 -8.01
N PHE A 83 8.56 9.06 -6.91
CA PHE A 83 10.00 9.07 -6.74
C PHE A 83 10.55 7.77 -6.14
N ILE A 84 11.85 7.56 -6.30
CA ILE A 84 12.58 6.39 -5.76
C ILE A 84 13.30 6.84 -4.48
N GLN A 85 13.10 6.14 -3.38
CA GLN A 85 13.61 6.49 -2.06
C GLN A 85 15.13 6.71 -2.04
N SER A 86 15.91 5.80 -2.64
CA SER A 86 17.37 5.88 -2.66
C SER A 86 17.93 7.06 -3.46
N MET A 87 17.09 7.71 -4.29
CA MET A 87 17.47 8.91 -5.04
C MET A 87 17.31 10.20 -4.23
N VAL A 88 16.94 10.10 -2.94
CA VAL A 88 16.80 11.23 -2.00
C VAL A 88 17.70 10.97 -0.79
N PRO A 89 19.00 11.26 -0.87
CA PRO A 89 19.98 10.93 0.18
C PRO A 89 19.71 11.62 1.52
N GLU A 90 19.01 12.73 1.54
CA GLU A 90 18.59 13.47 2.73
C GLU A 90 17.81 12.61 3.73
N LEU A 91 17.06 11.63 3.23
CA LEU A 91 16.29 10.70 4.07
C LEU A 91 17.21 9.89 4.98
N THR A 92 18.38 9.50 4.47
CA THR A 92 19.36 8.74 5.23
C THR A 92 19.98 9.59 6.32
N GLU A 93 20.31 10.84 6.05
CA GLU A 93 20.88 11.77 7.02
C GLU A 93 19.87 12.08 8.14
N LEU A 94 18.60 12.36 7.78
CA LEU A 94 17.53 12.54 8.76
C LEU A 94 17.36 11.31 9.65
N SER A 95 17.40 10.11 9.07
CA SER A 95 17.33 8.85 9.83
C SER A 95 18.44 8.77 10.87
N PHE A 96 19.66 9.14 10.51
CA PHE A 96 20.80 9.15 11.42
C PHE A 96 20.58 10.11 12.60
N TYR A 97 20.05 11.31 12.35
CA TYR A 97 19.73 12.25 13.42
C TYR A 97 18.64 11.73 14.35
N TYR A 98 17.60 11.12 13.80
CA TYR A 98 16.48 10.57 14.58
C TYR A 98 16.88 9.34 15.40
N MET A 99 17.89 8.57 15.00
CA MET A 99 18.43 7.47 15.82
C MET A 99 18.92 7.94 17.20
N ASN A 100 19.31 9.23 17.35
CA ASN A 100 19.72 9.80 18.63
C ASN A 100 18.51 10.19 19.53
N LEU A 101 17.29 10.13 19.01
CA LEU A 101 16.07 10.51 19.72
C LEU A 101 15.22 9.30 20.14
N VAL A 102 15.58 8.10 19.68
CA VAL A 102 14.81 6.85 19.90
C VAL A 102 15.68 5.84 20.63
N THR A 103 15.13 5.18 21.63
CA THR A 103 15.83 4.10 22.34
C THR A 103 15.62 2.73 21.70
N LEU A 104 16.56 1.82 21.82
CA LEU A 104 16.44 0.43 21.39
C LEU A 104 15.16 -0.22 21.93
N SER A 105 14.92 -0.06 23.24
CA SER A 105 13.72 -0.62 23.89
C SER A 105 12.41 -0.08 23.34
N ARG A 106 12.40 1.15 22.76
CA ARG A 106 11.19 1.69 22.11
C ARG A 106 10.95 1.01 20.78
N LEU A 107 12.00 0.76 19.99
CA LEU A 107 11.90 0.01 18.72
C LEU A 107 11.40 -1.41 18.94
N GLU A 108 11.99 -2.14 19.89
CA GLU A 108 11.61 -3.52 20.22
C GLU A 108 10.15 -3.64 20.71
N ARG A 109 9.61 -2.59 21.32
CA ARG A 109 8.20 -2.55 21.78
C ARG A 109 7.19 -2.14 20.70
N ASN A 110 7.64 -1.69 19.52
CA ASN A 110 6.73 -1.38 18.44
C ASN A 110 5.96 -2.67 18.00
N PRO A 111 4.61 -2.68 18.05
CA PRO A 111 3.82 -3.88 17.79
C PRO A 111 4.03 -4.46 16.39
N THR A 112 4.19 -3.60 15.39
CA THR A 112 4.40 -4.02 13.99
C THR A 112 5.78 -4.66 13.82
N VAL A 113 6.84 -4.04 14.33
CA VAL A 113 8.21 -4.59 14.33
C VAL A 113 8.24 -5.96 15.02
N LYS A 114 7.63 -6.04 16.21
CA LYS A 114 7.59 -7.28 16.99
C LYS A 114 6.88 -8.42 16.26
N SER A 115 5.76 -8.13 15.60
CA SER A 115 5.02 -9.14 14.83
C SER A 115 5.78 -9.58 13.58
N GLU A 116 6.46 -8.65 12.89
CA GLU A 116 7.24 -8.94 11.69
C GLU A 116 8.51 -9.74 12.01
N ILE A 117 9.22 -9.45 13.10
CA ILE A 117 10.37 -10.23 13.57
C ILE A 117 9.96 -11.70 13.74
N LYS A 118 8.82 -11.93 14.40
CA LYS A 118 8.29 -13.28 14.60
C LYS A 118 7.91 -13.98 13.30
N MET A 119 7.21 -13.27 12.40
CA MET A 119 6.80 -13.83 11.09
C MET A 119 7.98 -14.21 10.19
N ARG A 120 9.13 -13.53 10.36
CA ARG A 120 10.33 -13.76 9.53
C ARG A 120 11.37 -14.66 10.18
N ASN A 121 11.10 -15.18 11.36
CA ASN A 121 12.03 -15.99 12.15
C ASN A 121 13.37 -15.28 12.43
N PHE A 122 13.34 -13.96 12.62
CA PHE A 122 14.53 -13.15 12.95
C PHE A 122 14.85 -13.13 14.44
N GLU A 123 14.16 -13.89 15.28
CA GLU A 123 14.25 -13.85 16.75
C GLU A 123 15.71 -13.99 17.28
N ASN A 124 16.54 -14.77 16.59
CA ASN A 124 17.93 -15.01 16.99
C ASN A 124 18.97 -14.13 16.28
N SER A 125 18.59 -13.41 15.22
CA SER A 125 19.50 -12.57 14.44
C SER A 125 18.73 -11.51 13.69
N ILE A 126 18.47 -10.39 14.35
CA ILE A 126 17.72 -9.28 13.77
C ILE A 126 18.69 -8.36 13.01
N PRO A 127 18.55 -8.18 11.68
CA PRO A 127 19.33 -7.18 10.96
C PRO A 127 19.07 -5.78 11.53
N VAL A 128 20.11 -4.98 11.72
CA VAL A 128 20.00 -3.62 12.30
C VAL A 128 19.05 -2.76 11.47
N GLY A 129 19.17 -2.81 10.12
CA GLY A 129 18.27 -2.08 9.23
C GLY A 129 16.81 -2.48 9.38
N PHE A 130 16.55 -3.77 9.67
CA PHE A 130 15.20 -4.25 9.95
C PHE A 130 14.65 -3.73 11.29
N LEU A 131 15.50 -3.62 12.31
CA LEU A 131 15.09 -3.08 13.61
C LEU A 131 14.86 -1.56 13.54
N THR A 132 15.66 -0.84 12.76
CA THR A 132 15.63 0.63 12.69
C THR A 132 14.73 1.21 11.63
N TYR A 133 14.06 0.38 10.78
CA TYR A 133 13.21 0.89 9.71
C TYR A 133 12.08 1.83 10.16
N PRO A 134 11.53 1.77 11.40
CA PRO A 134 10.53 2.76 11.83
C PRO A 134 11.12 4.18 11.93
N ILE A 135 12.42 4.31 12.19
CA ILE A 135 13.12 5.60 12.20
C ILE A 135 13.28 6.10 10.75
N SER A 136 13.70 5.22 9.84
CA SER A 136 13.79 5.51 8.42
C SER A 136 12.42 5.94 7.84
N GLN A 137 11.34 5.25 8.20
CA GLN A 137 9.99 5.63 7.79
C GLN A 137 9.58 7.00 8.34
N ALA A 138 9.99 7.35 9.57
CA ALA A 138 9.76 8.68 10.11
C ALA A 138 10.52 9.76 9.33
N SER A 139 11.76 9.47 8.87
CA SER A 139 12.49 10.41 8.01
C SER A 139 11.86 10.56 6.64
N ASP A 140 11.37 9.47 6.03
CA ASP A 140 10.62 9.51 4.78
C ASP A 140 9.43 10.47 4.88
N ILE A 141 8.69 10.42 5.98
CA ILE A 141 7.48 11.24 6.19
C ILE A 141 7.85 12.71 6.46
N THR A 142 8.78 12.94 7.38
CA THR A 142 9.10 14.29 7.86
C THR A 142 9.93 15.09 6.88
N ALA A 143 10.73 14.45 6.01
CA ALA A 143 11.49 15.12 4.96
C ALA A 143 10.62 15.98 4.03
N PHE A 144 9.39 15.55 3.82
CA PHE A 144 8.41 16.26 2.99
C PHE A 144 7.49 17.20 3.80
N MET A 145 7.65 17.28 5.13
CA MET A 145 6.69 17.95 6.02
C MET A 145 5.27 17.41 5.81
N ALA A 146 5.14 16.10 5.59
CA ALA A 146 3.87 15.48 5.28
C ALA A 146 2.89 15.61 6.45
N THR A 147 1.71 16.14 6.16
CA THR A 147 0.60 16.27 7.14
C THR A 147 -0.30 15.05 7.13
N THR A 148 -0.24 14.26 6.05
CA THR A 148 -1.19 13.18 5.79
C THR A 148 -0.48 11.97 5.19
N VAL A 149 -0.72 10.79 5.78
CA VAL A 149 -0.18 9.51 5.31
C VAL A 149 -1.33 8.53 5.07
N PRO A 150 -1.78 8.35 3.83
CA PRO A 150 -2.74 7.30 3.48
C PRO A 150 -2.08 5.92 3.62
N ALA A 151 -2.55 5.12 4.56
CA ALA A 151 -1.97 3.81 4.84
C ALA A 151 -2.99 2.85 5.48
N GLY A 152 -2.69 1.56 5.48
CA GLY A 152 -3.47 0.56 6.21
C GLY A 152 -3.35 0.71 7.73
N GLU A 153 -4.29 0.13 8.47
CA GLU A 153 -4.33 0.19 9.93
C GLU A 153 -3.08 -0.41 10.61
N ASP A 154 -2.43 -1.36 9.96
CA ASP A 154 -1.17 -1.97 10.41
C ASP A 154 0.00 -0.97 10.47
N GLN A 155 -0.11 0.18 9.80
CA GLN A 155 0.87 1.27 9.82
C GLN A 155 0.62 2.28 10.96
N ALA A 156 -0.49 2.22 11.68
CA ALA A 156 -0.78 3.14 12.77
C ALA A 156 0.33 3.21 13.84
N PRO A 157 0.95 2.07 14.29
CA PRO A 157 2.06 2.12 15.24
C PRO A 157 3.33 2.81 14.70
N MET A 158 3.53 2.81 13.37
CA MET A 158 4.63 3.50 12.71
C MET A 158 4.40 5.00 12.69
N ILE A 159 3.19 5.44 12.37
CA ILE A 159 2.81 6.85 12.36
C ILE A 159 2.88 7.42 13.78
N GLU A 160 2.43 6.67 14.80
CA GLU A 160 2.57 7.12 16.18
C GLU A 160 4.05 7.25 16.60
N GLN A 161 4.90 6.32 16.20
CA GLN A 161 6.34 6.45 16.44
C GLN A 161 6.96 7.64 15.71
N CYS A 162 6.50 7.96 14.50
CA CYS A 162 6.89 9.17 13.78
C CYS A 162 6.50 10.43 14.58
N LYS A 163 5.27 10.51 15.08
CA LYS A 163 4.81 11.61 15.94
C LYS A 163 5.67 11.76 17.21
N GLU A 164 6.01 10.64 17.86
CA GLU A 164 6.91 10.66 19.02
C GLU A 164 8.28 11.27 18.67
N ILE A 165 8.86 10.92 17.51
CA ILE A 165 10.12 11.47 17.03
C ILE A 165 9.98 12.97 16.78
N VAL A 166 8.93 13.41 16.10
CA VAL A 166 8.63 14.82 15.81
C VAL A 166 8.53 15.61 17.13
N ARG A 167 7.71 15.14 18.08
CA ARG A 167 7.55 15.78 19.40
C ARG A 167 8.88 15.89 20.15
N LYS A 168 9.64 14.80 20.13
CA LYS A 168 10.95 14.78 20.79
C LYS A 168 11.94 15.74 20.12
N PHE A 169 11.99 15.76 18.78
CA PHE A 169 12.81 16.69 18.01
C PHE A 169 12.45 18.15 18.33
N ASN A 170 11.18 18.49 18.20
CA ASN A 170 10.69 19.87 18.44
C ASN A 170 10.91 20.31 19.88
N SER A 171 10.76 19.40 20.85
CA SER A 171 11.03 19.69 22.27
C SER A 171 12.51 19.99 22.56
N VAL A 172 13.44 19.36 21.83
CA VAL A 172 14.88 19.52 22.06
C VAL A 172 15.46 20.69 21.26
N TYR A 173 15.05 20.82 20.00
CA TYR A 173 15.68 21.71 19.02
C TYR A 173 14.80 22.90 18.59
N GLY A 174 13.54 22.95 19.04
CA GLY A 174 12.56 23.97 18.66
C GLY A 174 11.62 23.50 17.55
N GLU A 175 10.46 24.16 17.44
CA GLU A 175 9.42 23.83 16.45
C GLU A 175 9.94 23.88 15.01
N THR A 176 10.11 22.72 14.41
CA THR A 176 10.70 22.57 13.07
C THR A 176 9.96 21.56 12.23
N LEU A 177 9.58 20.41 12.79
CA LEU A 177 8.94 19.30 12.09
C LEU A 177 7.43 19.29 12.33
N VAL A 178 6.67 18.66 11.43
CA VAL A 178 5.20 18.56 11.46
C VAL A 178 4.80 17.13 11.81
N GLU A 179 3.82 16.97 12.69
CA GLU A 179 3.23 15.66 12.99
C GLU A 179 2.30 15.22 11.86
N PRO A 180 2.48 14.01 11.32
CA PRO A 180 1.59 13.47 10.30
C PRO A 180 0.34 12.85 10.91
N GLU A 181 -0.77 12.84 10.16
CA GLU A 181 -1.97 12.09 10.49
C GLU A 181 -2.16 10.92 9.50
N ILE A 182 -2.54 9.75 10.02
CA ILE A 182 -2.89 8.60 9.19
C ILE A 182 -4.30 8.79 8.61
N VAL A 183 -4.45 8.52 7.32
CA VAL A 183 -5.76 8.39 6.67
C VAL A 183 -5.98 6.93 6.29
N LEU A 184 -6.96 6.32 6.91
CA LEU A 184 -7.36 4.94 6.64
C LEU A 184 -8.29 4.86 5.43
N PRO A 185 -8.29 3.75 4.67
CA PRO A 185 -9.25 3.52 3.62
C PRO A 185 -10.70 3.67 4.12
N SER A 186 -11.55 4.28 3.31
CA SER A 186 -12.96 4.55 3.68
C SER A 186 -13.79 3.27 3.88
N ASN A 187 -13.44 2.17 3.22
CA ASN A 187 -14.08 0.86 3.37
C ASN A 187 -13.24 -0.06 4.26
N LYS A 188 -13.74 -0.40 5.45
CA LYS A 188 -13.07 -1.29 6.41
C LYS A 188 -12.84 -2.71 5.86
N ASN A 189 -13.66 -3.18 4.94
CA ASN A 189 -13.53 -4.49 4.31
C ASN A 189 -12.31 -4.57 3.35
N CYS A 190 -11.70 -3.43 3.03
CA CYS A 190 -10.50 -3.34 2.18
C CYS A 190 -9.18 -3.53 2.94
N PHE A 191 -9.19 -3.55 4.28
CA PHE A 191 -7.96 -3.54 5.08
C PHE A 191 -7.08 -4.77 4.89
N ARG A 192 -7.68 -5.93 4.60
CA ARG A 192 -6.90 -7.16 4.50
C ARG A 192 -7.62 -8.24 3.68
N LEU A 193 -7.38 -8.28 2.38
CA LEU A 193 -7.91 -9.36 1.56
C LEU A 193 -7.13 -10.67 1.79
N PRO A 194 -7.85 -11.80 2.01
CA PRO A 194 -7.24 -13.12 2.03
C PRO A 194 -6.73 -13.51 0.64
N GLY A 195 -5.81 -14.46 0.56
CA GLY A 195 -5.43 -15.09 -0.70
C GLY A 195 -6.58 -15.87 -1.33
N THR A 196 -6.49 -16.15 -2.62
CA THR A 196 -7.52 -16.92 -3.35
C THR A 196 -7.71 -18.34 -2.83
N ASP A 197 -6.75 -18.87 -2.06
CA ASP A 197 -6.77 -20.17 -1.42
C ASP A 197 -7.48 -20.21 -0.06
N GLY A 198 -7.84 -19.06 0.52
CA GLY A 198 -8.52 -18.95 1.81
C GLY A 198 -7.72 -19.31 3.05
N LYS A 199 -6.48 -19.66 2.89
CA LYS A 199 -5.67 -20.19 4.01
C LYS A 199 -4.84 -19.10 4.69
N ALA A 200 -4.39 -18.12 3.92
CA ALA A 200 -3.48 -17.08 4.39
C ALA A 200 -3.78 -15.73 3.75
N LYS A 201 -3.13 -14.68 4.26
CA LYS A 201 -3.06 -13.38 3.60
C LYS A 201 -2.56 -13.56 2.16
N MET A 202 -3.06 -12.73 1.25
CA MET A 202 -2.53 -12.64 -0.11
C MET A 202 -1.02 -12.43 -0.08
N SER A 203 -0.28 -13.33 -0.72
CA SER A 203 1.19 -13.33 -0.72
C SER A 203 1.74 -13.80 -2.06
N LYS A 204 2.72 -13.05 -2.55
CA LYS A 204 3.40 -13.36 -3.82
C LYS A 204 4.10 -14.72 -3.79
N SER A 205 4.72 -15.06 -2.66
CA SER A 205 5.43 -16.33 -2.46
C SER A 205 4.51 -17.56 -2.44
N LEU A 206 3.23 -17.37 -2.09
CA LEU A 206 2.22 -18.44 -2.06
C LEU A 206 1.48 -18.59 -3.40
N GLY A 207 1.67 -17.67 -4.35
CA GLY A 207 0.97 -17.70 -5.63
C GLY A 207 -0.54 -17.51 -5.55
N ASN A 208 -1.05 -17.04 -4.41
CA ASN A 208 -2.48 -16.86 -4.12
C ASN A 208 -2.97 -15.43 -4.34
N CYS A 209 -2.30 -14.68 -5.21
CA CYS A 209 -2.62 -13.28 -5.52
C CYS A 209 -3.32 -13.13 -6.88
N ILE A 210 -4.22 -12.15 -6.99
CA ILE A 210 -4.65 -11.58 -8.27
C ILE A 210 -3.84 -10.30 -8.45
N TYR A 211 -2.98 -10.25 -9.50
CA TYR A 211 -2.13 -9.09 -9.79
C TYR A 211 -2.87 -8.06 -10.63
N LEU A 212 -2.47 -6.79 -10.54
CA LEU A 212 -3.00 -5.73 -11.40
C LEU A 212 -2.61 -5.91 -12.87
N SER A 213 -1.55 -6.69 -13.11
CA SER A 213 -1.07 -7.07 -14.44
C SER A 213 -1.69 -8.37 -14.99
N ASP A 214 -2.59 -9.03 -14.26
CA ASP A 214 -3.27 -10.24 -14.75
C ASP A 214 -4.29 -9.88 -15.83
N ASP A 215 -4.30 -10.65 -16.91
CA ASP A 215 -5.32 -10.55 -17.95
C ASP A 215 -6.66 -11.19 -17.51
N ALA A 216 -7.71 -10.94 -18.28
CA ALA A 216 -9.04 -11.43 -17.99
C ALA A 216 -9.13 -12.97 -17.87
N ALA A 217 -8.32 -13.69 -18.66
CA ALA A 217 -8.29 -15.17 -18.63
C ALA A 217 -7.66 -15.66 -17.31
N THR A 218 -6.57 -15.04 -16.90
CA THR A 218 -5.89 -15.34 -15.63
C THR A 218 -6.79 -15.00 -14.42
N ILE A 219 -7.44 -13.83 -14.43
CA ILE A 219 -8.39 -13.45 -13.38
C ILE A 219 -9.52 -14.47 -13.29
N LYS A 220 -10.10 -14.87 -14.44
CA LYS A 220 -11.16 -15.90 -14.49
C LYS A 220 -10.69 -17.22 -13.88
N GLN A 221 -9.49 -17.70 -14.25
CA GLN A 221 -8.94 -18.93 -13.70
C GLN A 221 -8.81 -18.84 -12.18
N LYS A 222 -8.23 -17.74 -11.65
CA LYS A 222 -8.03 -17.52 -10.22
C LYS A 222 -9.34 -17.43 -9.46
N VAL A 223 -10.33 -16.68 -9.98
CA VAL A 223 -11.65 -16.54 -9.35
C VAL A 223 -12.39 -17.88 -9.32
N MET A 224 -12.40 -18.61 -10.42
CA MET A 224 -13.11 -19.90 -10.47
C MET A 224 -12.47 -20.96 -9.58
N SER A 225 -11.18 -20.85 -9.27
CA SER A 225 -10.47 -21.74 -8.34
C SER A 225 -10.52 -21.28 -6.87
N MET A 226 -11.14 -20.13 -6.56
CA MET A 226 -11.25 -19.64 -5.18
C MET A 226 -11.91 -20.66 -4.28
N PHE A 227 -11.39 -20.75 -3.05
CA PHE A 227 -12.01 -21.53 -1.99
C PHE A 227 -13.39 -20.96 -1.64
N THR A 228 -14.35 -21.84 -1.45
CA THR A 228 -15.72 -21.54 -1.00
C THR A 228 -16.05 -22.39 0.22
N ASP A 229 -17.32 -22.47 0.60
CA ASP A 229 -17.76 -23.30 1.72
C ASP A 229 -17.65 -24.80 1.35
N PRO A 230 -16.83 -25.59 2.05
CA PRO A 230 -16.68 -27.02 1.75
C PRO A 230 -17.93 -27.84 2.10
N ASP A 231 -18.81 -27.33 2.95
CA ASP A 231 -20.03 -28.00 3.36
C ASP A 231 -21.20 -27.72 2.36
N HIS A 232 -21.05 -26.74 1.46
CA HIS A 232 -22.03 -26.37 0.43
C HIS A 232 -21.88 -27.25 -0.82
N ILE A 233 -22.33 -28.52 -0.73
CA ILE A 233 -22.14 -29.51 -1.79
C ILE A 233 -23.21 -29.42 -2.86
N ARG A 234 -24.47 -29.17 -2.47
CA ARG A 234 -25.62 -29.04 -3.37
C ARG A 234 -26.12 -27.60 -3.40
N ILE A 235 -26.73 -27.22 -4.48
CA ILE A 235 -27.30 -25.85 -4.65
C ILE A 235 -28.36 -25.55 -3.58
N GLU A 236 -29.10 -26.57 -3.16
CA GLU A 236 -30.16 -26.46 -2.17
C GLU A 236 -29.64 -26.32 -0.74
N ASP A 237 -28.39 -26.72 -0.49
CA ASP A 237 -27.79 -26.65 0.84
C ASP A 237 -27.62 -25.19 1.28
N PRO A 238 -27.85 -24.87 2.57
CA PRO A 238 -27.50 -23.57 3.11
C PRO A 238 -25.99 -23.35 3.07
N GLY A 239 -25.54 -22.21 2.50
CA GLY A 239 -24.13 -21.88 2.43
C GLY A 239 -23.68 -20.95 3.57
N LYS A 240 -22.42 -21.02 3.96
CA LYS A 240 -21.81 -20.11 4.93
C LYS A 240 -21.15 -18.92 4.21
N VAL A 241 -21.53 -17.73 4.59
CA VAL A 241 -20.93 -16.48 4.10
C VAL A 241 -19.65 -16.19 4.87
N GLU A 242 -19.65 -16.45 6.17
CA GLU A 242 -18.51 -16.22 7.07
C GLU A 242 -17.35 -17.16 6.71
N GLY A 243 -16.19 -16.56 6.40
CA GLY A 243 -15.01 -17.32 5.94
C GLY A 243 -15.01 -17.69 4.46
N ASN A 244 -16.09 -17.41 3.74
CA ASN A 244 -16.15 -17.57 2.28
C ASN A 244 -15.46 -16.41 1.58
N ILE A 245 -14.36 -16.69 0.90
CA ILE A 245 -13.49 -15.70 0.29
C ILE A 245 -14.21 -14.90 -0.80
N VAL A 246 -15.08 -15.55 -1.56
CA VAL A 246 -15.81 -14.90 -2.64
C VAL A 246 -16.65 -13.76 -2.10
N PHE A 247 -17.31 -13.94 -0.94
CA PHE A 247 -18.05 -12.86 -0.30
C PHE A 247 -17.13 -11.80 0.31
N THR A 248 -15.97 -12.17 0.85
CA THR A 248 -14.97 -11.18 1.31
C THR A 248 -14.51 -10.26 0.18
N TYR A 249 -14.30 -10.80 -1.01
CA TYR A 249 -13.96 -10.00 -2.18
C TYR A 249 -15.15 -9.16 -2.67
N LEU A 250 -16.37 -9.70 -2.65
CA LEU A 250 -17.57 -8.93 -2.97
C LEU A 250 -17.79 -7.77 -2.00
N ASP A 251 -17.51 -7.95 -0.69
CA ASP A 251 -17.55 -6.87 0.31
C ASP A 251 -16.58 -5.72 -0.01
N ALA A 252 -15.44 -6.02 -0.65
CA ALA A 252 -14.44 -5.02 -1.00
C ALA A 252 -14.69 -4.33 -2.35
N PHE A 253 -15.34 -5.01 -3.30
CA PHE A 253 -15.44 -4.55 -4.68
C PHE A 253 -16.87 -4.31 -5.18
N ALA A 254 -17.88 -5.04 -4.69
CA ALA A 254 -19.22 -4.94 -5.23
C ALA A 254 -19.92 -3.63 -4.81
N THR A 255 -20.61 -3.04 -5.75
CA THR A 255 -21.49 -1.87 -5.57
C THR A 255 -22.90 -2.21 -6.08
N ASP A 256 -23.89 -1.41 -5.73
CA ASP A 256 -25.28 -1.63 -6.19
C ASP A 256 -25.40 -1.57 -7.72
N GLU A 257 -24.55 -0.80 -8.40
CA GLU A 257 -24.48 -0.76 -9.85
C GLU A 257 -24.08 -2.11 -10.46
N HIS A 258 -23.16 -2.83 -9.81
CA HIS A 258 -22.77 -4.16 -10.26
C HIS A 258 -23.93 -5.16 -10.21
N PHE A 259 -24.83 -5.05 -9.21
CA PHE A 259 -26.02 -5.87 -9.14
C PHE A 259 -26.95 -5.58 -10.31
N THR A 260 -27.25 -4.31 -10.56
CA THR A 260 -28.06 -3.90 -11.71
C THR A 260 -27.49 -4.41 -13.04
N LYS A 261 -26.18 -4.36 -13.20
CA LYS A 261 -25.47 -4.70 -14.45
C LYS A 261 -25.31 -6.22 -14.66
N PHE A 262 -24.98 -6.97 -13.60
CA PHE A 262 -24.50 -8.35 -13.72
C PHE A 262 -25.34 -9.39 -12.97
N LEU A 263 -26.18 -8.97 -12.01
CA LEU A 263 -26.98 -9.89 -11.20
C LEU A 263 -28.31 -9.26 -10.75
N PRO A 264 -29.18 -8.86 -11.72
CA PRO A 264 -30.39 -8.09 -11.44
C PRO A 264 -31.47 -8.82 -10.59
N ASP A 265 -31.28 -10.12 -10.33
CA ASP A 265 -32.13 -10.89 -9.41
C ASP A 265 -32.02 -10.41 -7.95
N PHE A 266 -30.95 -9.66 -7.61
CA PHE A 266 -30.65 -9.13 -6.28
C PHE A 266 -30.39 -7.64 -6.34
N LYS A 267 -30.84 -6.89 -5.32
CA LYS A 267 -30.65 -5.44 -5.27
C LYS A 267 -29.26 -5.04 -4.77
N ASN A 268 -28.72 -5.83 -3.85
CA ASN A 268 -27.46 -5.54 -3.17
C ASN A 268 -26.81 -6.82 -2.60
N LEU A 269 -25.64 -6.66 -2.01
CA LEU A 269 -24.84 -7.75 -1.45
C LEU A 269 -25.53 -8.43 -0.25
N ASP A 270 -26.31 -7.70 0.55
CA ASP A 270 -27.00 -8.27 1.71
C ASP A 270 -28.11 -9.24 1.28
N GLU A 271 -28.86 -8.90 0.23
CA GLU A 271 -29.85 -9.82 -0.35
C GLU A 271 -29.17 -11.08 -0.92
N LEU A 272 -28.03 -10.92 -1.60
CA LEU A 272 -27.27 -12.06 -2.13
C LEU A 272 -26.78 -12.97 -1.01
N LYS A 273 -26.21 -12.40 0.06
CA LYS A 273 -25.75 -13.13 1.26
C LYS A 273 -26.92 -13.85 1.95
N ALA A 274 -28.07 -13.21 2.08
CA ALA A 274 -29.25 -13.82 2.67
C ALA A 274 -29.76 -15.01 1.84
N ALA A 275 -29.80 -14.87 0.51
CA ALA A 275 -30.16 -15.96 -0.39
C ALA A 275 -29.19 -17.14 -0.31
N TYR A 276 -27.88 -16.87 -0.25
CA TYR A 276 -26.88 -17.93 -0.12
C TYR A 276 -27.00 -18.70 1.19
N ARG A 277 -27.23 -18.02 2.31
CA ARG A 277 -27.47 -18.67 3.62
C ARG A 277 -28.75 -19.51 3.65
N LYS A 278 -29.75 -19.15 2.83
CA LYS A 278 -31.03 -19.89 2.74
C LYS A 278 -30.91 -21.18 1.93
N GLY A 279 -29.93 -21.27 1.02
CA GLY A 279 -29.85 -22.33 0.01
C GLY A 279 -30.57 -21.95 -1.29
N GLY A 280 -30.28 -22.69 -2.35
CA GLY A 280 -30.80 -22.44 -3.70
C GLY A 280 -29.90 -21.56 -4.57
N LEU A 281 -28.68 -21.22 -4.12
CA LEU A 281 -27.72 -20.40 -4.84
C LEU A 281 -26.33 -21.05 -4.87
N GLY A 282 -25.93 -21.60 -6.01
CA GLY A 282 -24.68 -22.32 -6.15
C GLY A 282 -23.44 -21.40 -6.27
N ASP A 283 -22.31 -21.88 -5.80
CA ASP A 283 -21.00 -21.20 -5.76
C ASP A 283 -20.55 -20.67 -7.12
N VAL A 284 -20.82 -21.41 -8.19
CA VAL A 284 -20.44 -21.01 -9.55
C VAL A 284 -21.15 -19.69 -9.97
N LYS A 285 -22.41 -19.50 -9.55
CA LYS A 285 -23.14 -18.25 -9.84
C LYS A 285 -22.50 -17.07 -9.13
N ILE A 286 -22.11 -17.25 -7.87
CA ILE A 286 -21.46 -16.20 -7.06
C ILE A 286 -20.07 -15.88 -7.60
N LYS A 287 -19.28 -16.91 -7.95
CA LYS A 287 -17.95 -16.74 -8.57
C LYS A 287 -18.02 -16.00 -9.90
N LYS A 288 -19.04 -16.31 -10.74
CA LYS A 288 -19.28 -15.57 -11.98
C LYS A 288 -19.65 -14.12 -11.74
N PHE A 289 -20.44 -13.84 -10.72
CA PHE A 289 -20.75 -12.46 -10.34
C PHE A 289 -19.49 -11.72 -9.87
N LEU A 290 -18.70 -12.30 -8.95
CA LEU A 290 -17.41 -11.73 -8.54
C LEU A 290 -16.49 -11.51 -9.73
N LEU A 291 -16.40 -12.46 -10.66
CA LEU A 291 -15.58 -12.30 -11.85
C LEU A 291 -15.98 -11.07 -12.66
N ASN A 292 -17.29 -10.86 -12.89
CA ASN A 292 -17.76 -9.70 -13.61
C ASN A 292 -17.45 -8.40 -12.88
N VAL A 293 -17.63 -8.36 -11.55
CA VAL A 293 -17.26 -7.20 -10.71
C VAL A 293 -15.77 -6.91 -10.82
N LEU A 294 -14.91 -7.93 -10.70
CA LEU A 294 -13.47 -7.74 -10.80
C LEU A 294 -13.01 -7.33 -12.20
N LEU A 295 -13.61 -7.87 -13.25
CA LEU A 295 -13.30 -7.48 -14.62
C LEU A 295 -13.73 -6.04 -14.91
N ASP A 296 -14.88 -5.59 -14.41
CA ASP A 296 -15.34 -4.21 -14.56
C ASP A 296 -14.36 -3.21 -13.93
N GLU A 297 -13.81 -3.55 -12.76
CA GLU A 297 -12.86 -2.72 -12.03
C GLU A 297 -11.43 -2.81 -12.58
N LEU A 298 -10.96 -4.00 -12.92
CA LEU A 298 -9.54 -4.25 -13.23
C LEU A 298 -9.20 -4.13 -14.73
N THR A 299 -10.14 -4.34 -15.64
CA THR A 299 -9.87 -4.23 -17.08
C THR A 299 -9.37 -2.84 -17.47
N PRO A 300 -9.95 -1.72 -16.99
CA PRO A 300 -9.43 -0.39 -17.29
C PRO A 300 -8.01 -0.16 -16.75
N ILE A 301 -7.64 -0.78 -15.62
CA ILE A 301 -6.29 -0.72 -15.04
C ILE A 301 -5.33 -1.51 -15.93
N TYR A 302 -5.69 -2.72 -16.30
CA TYR A 302 -4.89 -3.56 -17.20
C TYR A 302 -4.63 -2.88 -18.54
N ASP A 303 -5.65 -2.28 -19.16
CA ASP A 303 -5.53 -1.61 -20.46
C ASP A 303 -4.60 -0.38 -20.36
N ARG A 304 -4.73 0.46 -19.33
CA ARG A 304 -3.80 1.56 -19.08
C ARG A 304 -2.38 1.06 -18.85
N ARG A 305 -2.21 -0.04 -18.10
CA ARG A 305 -0.91 -0.65 -17.89
C ARG A 305 -0.26 -1.06 -19.20
N LYS A 306 -1.02 -1.67 -20.11
CA LYS A 306 -0.52 -2.06 -21.44
C LYS A 306 -0.05 -0.87 -22.28
N ILE A 307 -0.69 0.27 -22.15
CA ILE A 307 -0.25 1.52 -22.80
C ILE A 307 1.08 1.99 -22.20
N TRP A 308 1.21 2.01 -20.86
CA TRP A 308 2.43 2.44 -20.18
C TRP A 308 3.61 1.48 -20.39
N GLU A 309 3.37 0.18 -20.49
CA GLU A 309 4.41 -0.82 -20.82
C GLU A 309 5.10 -0.54 -22.16
N GLN A 310 4.45 0.15 -23.08
CA GLN A 310 5.02 0.56 -24.37
C GLN A 310 5.79 1.89 -24.29
N LYS A 311 5.73 2.57 -23.16
CA LYS A 311 6.29 3.91 -22.92
C LYS A 311 7.25 3.94 -21.73
N THR A 312 8.06 2.91 -21.59
CA THR A 312 8.97 2.76 -20.43
C THR A 312 9.94 3.92 -20.26
N ASP A 313 10.41 4.52 -21.37
CA ASP A 313 11.28 5.70 -21.31
C ASP A 313 10.56 6.92 -20.71
N GLU A 314 9.27 7.10 -21.02
CA GLU A 314 8.42 8.14 -20.43
C GLU A 314 8.24 7.89 -18.93
N VAL A 315 8.03 6.62 -18.53
CA VAL A 315 7.92 6.25 -17.10
C VAL A 315 9.22 6.56 -16.34
N TRP A 316 10.39 6.26 -16.94
CA TRP A 316 11.66 6.62 -16.34
C TRP A 316 11.88 8.14 -16.25
N ALA A 317 11.41 8.91 -17.23
CA ALA A 317 11.44 10.38 -17.17
C ALA A 317 10.56 10.90 -16.02
N ILE A 318 9.33 10.40 -15.86
CA ILE A 318 8.44 10.72 -14.74
C ILE A 318 9.12 10.45 -13.39
N LEU A 319 9.76 9.29 -13.23
CA LEU A 319 10.47 8.93 -12.01
C LEU A 319 11.65 9.87 -11.75
N LYS A 320 12.41 10.22 -12.78
CA LYS A 320 13.55 11.14 -12.68
C LYS A 320 13.12 12.54 -12.24
N ASP A 321 12.06 13.06 -12.84
CA ASP A 321 11.50 14.38 -12.50
C ASP A 321 10.92 14.37 -11.09
N GLY A 322 10.20 13.32 -10.72
CA GLY A 322 9.70 13.12 -9.36
C GLY A 322 10.82 13.04 -8.31
N CYS A 323 11.92 12.36 -8.61
CA CYS A 323 13.10 12.32 -7.73
C CYS A 323 13.73 13.71 -7.55
N ALA A 324 13.88 14.50 -8.61
CA ALA A 324 14.44 15.86 -8.51
C ALA A 324 13.58 16.79 -7.64
N VAL A 325 12.26 16.70 -7.78
CA VAL A 325 11.33 17.47 -6.93
C VAL A 325 11.40 17.01 -5.47
N ALA A 326 11.43 15.70 -5.26
CA ALA A 326 11.51 15.09 -3.92
C ALA A 326 12.81 15.45 -3.21
N GLU A 327 13.96 15.32 -3.89
CA GLU A 327 15.29 15.69 -3.37
C GLU A 327 15.33 17.17 -2.95
N LYS A 328 14.87 18.08 -3.82
CA LYS A 328 14.79 19.50 -3.51
C LYS A 328 13.99 19.77 -2.23
N LYS A 329 12.83 19.15 -2.11
CA LYS A 329 11.96 19.29 -0.92
C LYS A 329 12.62 18.76 0.35
N ALA A 330 13.22 17.59 0.27
CA ALA A 330 13.92 16.97 1.38
C ALA A 330 15.15 17.79 1.81
N ALA A 331 15.90 18.35 0.85
CA ALA A 331 17.03 19.24 1.13
C ALA A 331 16.62 20.53 1.88
N GLU A 332 15.47 21.12 1.52
CA GLU A 332 14.91 22.27 2.25
C GLU A 332 14.64 21.92 3.72
N THR A 333 14.01 20.76 3.96
CA THR A 333 13.71 20.29 5.31
C THR A 333 14.99 19.95 6.08
N LEU A 334 15.93 19.25 5.45
CA LEU A 334 17.20 18.91 6.07
C LEU A 334 18.00 20.16 6.47
N LYS A 335 17.97 21.20 5.63
CA LYS A 335 18.58 22.49 5.96
C LYS A 335 17.96 23.11 7.22
N ALA A 336 16.63 23.07 7.33
CA ALA A 336 15.93 23.56 8.53
C ALA A 336 16.28 22.73 9.78
N VAL A 337 16.37 21.40 9.65
CA VAL A 337 16.78 20.46 10.71
C VAL A 337 18.20 20.76 11.18
N ARG A 338 19.17 20.86 10.27
CA ARG A 338 20.57 21.20 10.61
C ARG A 338 20.67 22.52 11.34
N LYS A 339 19.91 23.54 10.91
CA LYS A 339 19.86 24.85 11.57
C LYS A 339 19.29 24.74 13.00
N ALA A 340 18.20 24.02 13.19
CA ALA A 340 17.60 23.79 14.49
C ALA A 340 18.58 23.07 15.45
N MET A 341 19.32 22.08 14.93
CA MET A 341 20.35 21.33 15.65
C MET A 341 21.67 22.10 15.84
N ARG A 342 21.81 23.29 15.24
CA ARG A 342 23.04 24.13 15.25
C ARG A 342 24.28 23.42 14.68
N ILE A 343 24.08 22.66 13.60
CA ILE A 343 25.14 21.97 12.85
C ILE A 343 25.26 22.47 11.40
N ASP A 344 24.75 23.64 11.13
CA ASP A 344 24.78 24.38 9.87
C ASP A 344 26.00 25.30 9.78
N TYR A 345 27.21 24.77 10.01
CA TYR A 345 28.45 25.52 10.20
C TYR A 345 28.83 26.47 9.07
N PHE A 346 28.37 26.22 7.85
CA PHE A 346 28.77 27.01 6.66
C PHE A 346 27.57 27.64 5.94
N GLY A 347 26.37 27.66 6.54
CA GLY A 347 25.19 28.33 6.01
C GLY A 347 24.15 27.42 5.34
#